data_4558dfa93e054a1a736ffa4d09ad2698
#
_entry.id   4558dfa93e054a1a736ffa4d09ad2698
#
_cell.length_a   1.000
_cell.length_b   1.000
_cell.length_c   1.000
_cell.angle_alpha   90.00
_cell.angle_beta   90.00
_cell.angle_gamma   90.00
#
_symmetry.space_group_name_H-M   'P 1'
#
loop_
_entity.id
_entity.type
_entity.pdbx_description
1 polymer ?
#
loop_
_entity_poly.entity_id
_entity_poly.type
_entity_poly.pdbx_seq_one_letter_code
_entity_poly.pdbx_strand_id
1 'polypeptide(L)'
;MTPQERRSSASLALIFALRMLGLFLVLPVFALEARKYPGGDDAALVGMAMGIYGLTQGILQIPFGVASDKFGRKPVMVVGLLIFAVGSAIAAWAPTLHWLVAGRALQGAGAISAAVTALLADQTRDVVRTKAMALVGASIGLMFALSLVLSPFLASFIGLHGLFAMTSALAVGGIAVVIWWVPPEPEKHVDQARGGVLSVLRHPALLRLDFGVFVLHAVQLSMWVALPAMLVQAGLARDQHWQVYLPAVLASFFVMGATLFPLEKKGYLRAVFLFAIALIALVQLALWALAHTVAGVWPMALVLFVFFCGFNVLEASQPSLASRVAPAASRGAALGVYNTLQSLGFFAGGAVGGWLVKSAGAQALFLASTLAMLAWLGVAWGMDAPAPKTGLKAG
;
A
#
# COMPACT_ATOMS: atom_id res chain seq x y z
N MET A 1 -22.21 11.78 11.75
CA MET A 1 -21.95 12.35 10.40
C MET A 1 -23.21 12.99 9.86
N THR A 2 -23.11 14.24 9.41
CA THR A 2 -24.15 14.92 8.63
C THR A 2 -24.32 14.27 7.26
N PRO A 3 -25.41 14.55 6.51
CA PRO A 3 -25.57 14.06 5.13
C PRO A 3 -24.41 14.48 4.22
N GLN A 4 -23.89 15.70 4.39
CA GLN A 4 -22.77 16.22 3.61
C GLN A 4 -21.47 15.48 3.98
N GLU A 5 -21.17 15.29 5.27
CA GLU A 5 -20.00 14.52 5.72
C GLU A 5 -20.02 13.07 5.25
N ARG A 6 -21.22 12.45 5.19
CA ARG A 6 -21.39 11.09 4.62
C ARG A 6 -21.11 11.08 3.13
N ARG A 7 -21.63 12.07 2.38
CA ARG A 7 -21.40 12.20 0.94
C ARG A 7 -19.91 12.41 0.65
N SER A 8 -19.24 13.30 1.38
CA SER A 8 -17.80 13.56 1.25
C SER A 8 -16.99 12.29 1.53
N SER A 9 -17.26 11.62 2.66
CA SER A 9 -16.54 10.41 3.04
C SER A 9 -16.73 9.28 2.03
N ALA A 10 -17.94 9.07 1.53
CA ALA A 10 -18.25 8.03 0.56
C ALA A 10 -17.62 8.31 -0.82
N SER A 11 -17.74 9.55 -1.32
CA SER A 11 -17.18 9.91 -2.63
C SER A 11 -15.65 9.86 -2.63
N LEU A 12 -14.99 10.35 -1.57
CA LEU A 12 -13.54 10.31 -1.45
C LEU A 12 -13.02 8.88 -1.21
N ALA A 13 -13.74 8.06 -0.43
CA ALA A 13 -13.44 6.64 -0.29
C ALA A 13 -13.57 5.89 -1.62
N LEU A 14 -14.57 6.22 -2.44
CA LEU A 14 -14.73 5.63 -3.77
C LEU A 14 -13.58 6.01 -4.71
N ILE A 15 -13.09 7.25 -4.69
CA ILE A 15 -11.92 7.66 -5.48
C ILE A 15 -10.69 6.84 -5.09
N PHE A 16 -10.43 6.67 -3.78
CA PHE A 16 -9.37 5.77 -3.31
C PHE A 16 -9.61 4.32 -3.76
N ALA A 17 -10.84 3.82 -3.61
CA ALA A 17 -11.19 2.46 -4.02
C ALA A 17 -10.91 2.21 -5.51
N LEU A 18 -11.39 3.07 -6.40
CA LEU A 18 -11.18 2.93 -7.85
C LEU A 18 -9.69 2.96 -8.22
N ARG A 19 -8.94 3.91 -7.63
CA ARG A 19 -7.50 4.03 -7.88
C ARG A 19 -6.73 2.83 -7.34
N MET A 20 -7.02 2.39 -6.12
CA MET A 20 -6.33 1.26 -5.48
C MET A 20 -6.70 -0.07 -6.11
N LEU A 21 -7.95 -0.25 -6.53
CA LEU A 21 -8.33 -1.44 -7.30
C LEU A 21 -7.49 -1.55 -8.57
N GLY A 22 -7.41 -0.48 -9.36
CA GLY A 22 -6.60 -0.47 -10.58
C GLY A 22 -5.11 -0.76 -10.32
N LEU A 23 -4.55 -0.23 -9.24
CA LEU A 23 -3.17 -0.48 -8.85
C LEU A 23 -2.95 -1.94 -8.40
N PHE A 24 -3.83 -2.45 -7.56
CA PHE A 24 -3.68 -3.77 -6.97
C PHE A 24 -4.00 -4.91 -7.93
N LEU A 25 -4.89 -4.69 -8.93
CA LEU A 25 -5.19 -5.67 -9.96
C LEU A 25 -3.97 -6.12 -10.77
N VAL A 26 -2.95 -5.29 -10.83
CA VAL A 26 -1.74 -5.60 -11.60
C VAL A 26 -0.75 -6.43 -10.79
N LEU A 27 -0.65 -6.20 -9.47
CA LEU A 27 0.43 -6.74 -8.64
C LEU A 27 0.53 -8.28 -8.62
N PRO A 28 -0.55 -9.05 -8.39
CA PRO A 28 -0.45 -10.51 -8.21
C PRO A 28 0.01 -11.26 -9.46
N VAL A 29 -0.21 -10.68 -10.63
CA VAL A 29 0.07 -11.32 -11.93
C VAL A 29 1.25 -10.69 -12.67
N PHE A 30 1.70 -9.51 -12.23
CA PHE A 30 2.67 -8.70 -12.97
C PHE A 30 3.94 -9.47 -13.33
N ALA A 31 4.57 -10.10 -12.35
CA ALA A 31 5.85 -10.78 -12.55
C ALA A 31 5.76 -11.93 -13.56
N LEU A 32 4.61 -12.60 -13.66
CA LEU A 32 4.38 -13.68 -14.63
C LEU A 32 3.99 -13.14 -16.02
N GLU A 33 3.11 -12.14 -16.06
CA GLU A 33 2.64 -11.55 -17.31
C GLU A 33 3.72 -10.70 -18.00
N ALA A 34 4.57 -10.02 -17.24
CA ALA A 34 5.67 -9.21 -17.75
C ALA A 34 6.68 -10.03 -18.57
N ARG A 35 6.82 -11.32 -18.27
CA ARG A 35 7.68 -12.24 -19.05
C ARG A 35 7.24 -12.42 -20.50
N LYS A 36 6.01 -12.09 -20.85
CA LYS A 36 5.51 -12.14 -22.23
C LYS A 36 5.98 -10.95 -23.09
N TYR A 37 6.54 -9.91 -22.45
CA TYR A 37 7.02 -8.71 -23.14
C TYR A 37 8.50 -8.82 -23.51
N PRO A 38 8.95 -8.22 -24.62
CA PRO A 38 10.38 -8.06 -24.90
C PRO A 38 11.09 -7.41 -23.71
N GLY A 39 12.12 -8.08 -23.17
CA GLY A 39 12.83 -7.69 -21.95
C GLY A 39 12.27 -8.30 -20.67
N GLY A 40 11.19 -9.10 -20.74
CA GLY A 40 10.54 -9.71 -19.58
C GLY A 40 11.31 -10.85 -18.91
N ASP A 41 12.34 -11.36 -19.55
CA ASP A 41 13.24 -12.36 -18.97
C ASP A 41 14.19 -11.75 -17.92
N ASP A 42 14.36 -10.41 -17.95
CA ASP A 42 15.15 -9.69 -16.98
C ASP A 42 14.36 -9.41 -15.70
N ALA A 43 14.57 -10.22 -14.65
CA ALA A 43 13.91 -10.05 -13.36
C ALA A 43 14.18 -8.68 -12.72
N ALA A 44 15.34 -8.05 -12.97
CA ALA A 44 15.64 -6.72 -12.47
C ALA A 44 14.76 -5.67 -13.15
N LEU A 45 14.54 -5.78 -14.46
CA LEU A 45 13.67 -4.88 -15.21
C LEU A 45 12.20 -5.10 -14.83
N VAL A 46 11.77 -6.35 -14.59
CA VAL A 46 10.42 -6.68 -14.08
C VAL A 46 10.21 -6.05 -12.70
N GLY A 47 11.17 -6.22 -11.79
CA GLY A 47 11.10 -5.62 -10.45
C GLY A 47 11.11 -4.09 -10.49
N MET A 48 11.91 -3.48 -11.38
CA MET A 48 11.90 -2.05 -11.64
C MET A 48 10.51 -1.59 -12.11
N ALA A 49 9.90 -2.28 -13.07
CA ALA A 49 8.57 -1.96 -13.56
C ALA A 49 7.49 -2.06 -12.47
N MET A 50 7.64 -2.99 -11.52
CA MET A 50 6.77 -3.08 -10.35
C MET A 50 6.96 -1.91 -9.39
N GLY A 51 8.22 -1.53 -9.09
CA GLY A 51 8.58 -0.57 -8.05
C GLY A 51 8.55 0.88 -8.48
N ILE A 52 8.83 1.22 -9.77
CA ILE A 52 9.01 2.61 -10.24
C ILE A 52 7.82 3.53 -9.97
N TYR A 53 6.61 2.97 -9.95
CA TYR A 53 5.40 3.66 -9.51
C TYR A 53 5.59 4.26 -8.11
N GLY A 54 6.15 3.49 -7.17
CA GLY A 54 6.40 3.94 -5.79
C GLY A 54 7.41 5.08 -5.73
N LEU A 55 8.47 5.05 -6.55
CA LEU A 55 9.47 6.12 -6.58
C LEU A 55 8.84 7.46 -6.98
N THR A 56 8.15 7.48 -8.11
CA THR A 56 7.55 8.72 -8.62
C THR A 56 6.42 9.22 -7.72
N GLN A 57 5.62 8.32 -7.15
CA GLN A 57 4.62 8.67 -6.16
C GLN A 57 5.25 9.26 -4.90
N GLY A 58 6.31 8.65 -4.36
CA GLY A 58 7.01 9.14 -3.17
C GLY A 58 7.59 10.53 -3.37
N ILE A 59 8.28 10.77 -4.49
CA ILE A 59 8.87 12.08 -4.82
C ILE A 59 7.78 13.15 -4.98
N LEU A 60 6.68 12.85 -5.65
CA LEU A 60 5.63 13.81 -5.99
C LEU A 60 4.52 13.94 -4.95
N GLN A 61 4.52 13.12 -3.90
CA GLN A 61 3.53 13.18 -2.82
C GLN A 61 3.49 14.56 -2.15
N ILE A 62 4.65 15.10 -1.80
CA ILE A 62 4.78 16.42 -1.15
C ILE A 62 4.45 17.55 -2.13
N PRO A 63 5.03 17.62 -3.35
CA PRO A 63 4.65 18.60 -4.37
C PRO A 63 3.14 18.66 -4.66
N PHE A 64 2.48 17.50 -4.82
CA PHE A 64 1.02 17.46 -5.03
C PHE A 64 0.25 17.95 -3.80
N GLY A 65 0.72 17.64 -2.59
CA GLY A 65 0.15 18.18 -1.35
C GLY A 65 0.18 19.71 -1.32
N VAL A 66 1.35 20.30 -1.59
CA VAL A 66 1.55 21.77 -1.65
C VAL A 66 0.73 22.40 -2.78
N ALA A 67 0.74 21.79 -3.96
CA ALA A 67 -0.07 22.26 -5.09
C ALA A 67 -1.57 22.26 -4.74
N SER A 68 -2.06 21.23 -4.02
CA SER A 68 -3.46 21.15 -3.61
C SER A 68 -3.85 22.21 -2.58
N ASP A 69 -2.89 22.64 -1.74
CA ASP A 69 -3.08 23.78 -0.85
C ASP A 69 -3.19 25.10 -1.62
N LYS A 70 -2.43 25.26 -2.69
CA LYS A 70 -2.34 26.51 -3.46
C LYS A 70 -3.46 26.63 -4.51
N PHE A 71 -3.66 25.59 -5.32
CA PHE A 71 -4.55 25.62 -6.48
C PHE A 71 -5.94 25.03 -6.22
N GLY A 72 -6.18 24.47 -5.02
CA GLY A 72 -7.40 23.77 -4.65
C GLY A 72 -7.24 22.26 -4.69
N ARG A 73 -8.03 21.56 -3.87
CA ARG A 73 -7.95 20.09 -3.72
C ARG A 73 -8.46 19.37 -4.97
N LYS A 74 -9.67 19.75 -5.43
CA LYS A 74 -10.34 19.08 -6.57
C LYS A 74 -9.57 19.23 -7.88
N PRO A 75 -9.10 20.43 -8.29
CA PRO A 75 -8.30 20.57 -9.51
C PRO A 75 -7.05 19.70 -9.50
N VAL A 76 -6.32 19.67 -8.40
CA VAL A 76 -5.10 18.86 -8.28
C VAL A 76 -5.40 17.36 -8.27
N MET A 77 -6.53 16.95 -7.68
CA MET A 77 -6.99 15.54 -7.77
C MET A 77 -7.32 15.15 -9.21
N VAL A 78 -7.99 16.01 -9.98
CA VAL A 78 -8.31 15.77 -11.40
C VAL A 78 -7.03 15.65 -12.23
N VAL A 79 -6.08 16.57 -12.07
CA VAL A 79 -4.78 16.52 -12.76
C VAL A 79 -4.03 15.24 -12.42
N GLY A 80 -3.95 14.88 -11.15
CA GLY A 80 -3.27 13.67 -10.72
C GLY A 80 -3.92 12.37 -11.24
N LEU A 81 -5.25 12.30 -11.23
CA LEU A 81 -5.99 11.17 -11.83
C LEU A 81 -5.82 11.12 -13.35
N LEU A 82 -5.74 12.27 -14.03
CA LEU A 82 -5.45 12.30 -15.46
C LEU A 82 -4.06 11.78 -15.78
N ILE A 83 -3.04 12.20 -15.02
CA ILE A 83 -1.66 11.68 -15.14
C ILE A 83 -1.65 10.17 -14.90
N PHE A 84 -2.36 9.70 -13.88
CA PHE A 84 -2.48 8.27 -13.57
C PHE A 84 -3.17 7.50 -14.71
N ALA A 85 -4.26 8.06 -15.28
CA ALA A 85 -4.98 7.45 -16.41
C ALA A 85 -4.10 7.36 -17.66
N VAL A 86 -3.39 8.44 -18.01
CA VAL A 86 -2.47 8.48 -19.17
C VAL A 86 -1.32 7.49 -18.96
N GLY A 87 -0.70 7.45 -17.77
CA GLY A 87 0.34 6.47 -17.45
C GLY A 87 -0.16 5.03 -17.57
N SER A 88 -1.39 4.77 -17.12
CA SER A 88 -2.04 3.47 -17.27
C SER A 88 -2.33 3.12 -18.73
N ALA A 89 -2.75 4.09 -19.54
CA ALA A 89 -2.95 3.91 -20.99
C ALA A 89 -1.64 3.60 -21.68
N ILE A 90 -0.55 4.32 -21.39
CA ILE A 90 0.78 4.02 -21.96
C ILE A 90 1.20 2.59 -21.58
N ALA A 91 0.98 2.17 -20.34
CA ALA A 91 1.29 0.81 -19.91
C ALA A 91 0.40 -0.24 -20.60
N ALA A 92 -0.86 0.09 -20.90
CA ALA A 92 -1.77 -0.78 -21.65
C ALA A 92 -1.31 -1.04 -23.08
N TRP A 93 -0.76 -0.06 -23.77
CA TRP A 93 -0.27 -0.20 -25.14
C TRP A 93 1.26 -0.37 -25.23
N ALA A 94 1.91 -0.69 -24.11
CA ALA A 94 3.36 -0.87 -24.08
C ALA A 94 3.81 -2.02 -24.98
N PRO A 95 4.69 -1.79 -25.99
CA PRO A 95 5.21 -2.85 -26.85
C PRO A 95 6.37 -3.61 -26.20
N THR A 96 7.03 -3.03 -25.19
CA THR A 96 8.17 -3.61 -24.48
C THR A 96 8.08 -3.32 -22.98
N LEU A 97 8.85 -4.05 -22.17
CA LEU A 97 8.90 -3.83 -20.74
C LEU A 97 9.44 -2.42 -20.37
N HIS A 98 10.30 -1.82 -21.18
CA HIS A 98 10.78 -0.43 -20.98
C HIS A 98 9.64 0.60 -21.11
N TRP A 99 8.75 0.44 -22.07
CA TRP A 99 7.55 1.27 -22.19
C TRP A 99 6.61 1.09 -21.01
N LEU A 100 6.54 -0.14 -20.50
CA LEU A 100 5.76 -0.45 -19.30
C LEU A 100 6.34 0.25 -18.07
N VAL A 101 7.68 0.28 -17.91
CA VAL A 101 8.37 1.08 -16.87
C VAL A 101 8.01 2.56 -16.99
N ALA A 102 8.06 3.14 -18.20
CA ALA A 102 7.70 4.54 -18.42
C ALA A 102 6.23 4.84 -18.06
N GLY A 103 5.31 3.98 -18.50
CA GLY A 103 3.89 4.09 -18.15
C GLY A 103 3.66 4.00 -16.63
N ARG A 104 4.34 3.08 -15.95
CA ARG A 104 4.29 2.91 -14.48
C ARG A 104 4.88 4.11 -13.74
N ALA A 105 5.98 4.68 -14.24
CA ALA A 105 6.56 5.90 -13.68
C ALA A 105 5.59 7.08 -13.77
N LEU A 106 4.97 7.27 -14.93
CA LEU A 106 3.96 8.32 -15.12
C LEU A 106 2.70 8.05 -14.27
N GLN A 107 2.24 6.80 -14.18
CA GLN A 107 1.13 6.41 -13.32
C GLN A 107 1.38 6.80 -11.87
N GLY A 108 2.59 6.56 -11.32
CA GLY A 108 2.97 6.97 -9.96
C GLY A 108 3.04 8.48 -9.79
N ALA A 109 3.35 9.23 -10.84
CA ALA A 109 3.37 10.69 -10.81
C ALA A 109 2.00 11.32 -10.49
N GLY A 110 0.91 10.57 -10.66
CA GLY A 110 -0.43 10.98 -10.21
C GLY A 110 -0.66 10.84 -8.70
N ALA A 111 0.17 11.46 -7.88
CA ALA A 111 0.23 11.31 -6.41
C ALA A 111 -0.88 12.08 -5.67
N ILE A 112 -2.16 11.69 -5.84
CA ILE A 112 -3.33 12.41 -5.28
C ILE A 112 -3.61 12.14 -3.80
N SER A 113 -2.96 11.16 -3.16
CA SER A 113 -3.34 10.69 -1.83
C SER A 113 -3.35 11.81 -0.79
N ALA A 114 -2.37 12.73 -0.83
CA ALA A 114 -2.31 13.88 0.07
C ALA A 114 -3.50 14.84 -0.15
N ALA A 115 -3.86 15.14 -1.40
CA ALA A 115 -4.97 16.04 -1.73
C ALA A 115 -6.32 15.44 -1.28
N VAL A 116 -6.54 14.13 -1.52
CA VAL A 116 -7.79 13.44 -1.11
C VAL A 116 -7.93 13.41 0.41
N THR A 117 -6.85 13.06 1.13
CA THR A 117 -6.86 13.00 2.60
C THR A 117 -7.08 14.39 3.21
N ALA A 118 -6.47 15.42 2.62
CA ALA A 118 -6.65 16.79 3.05
C ALA A 118 -8.09 17.26 2.81
N LEU A 119 -8.67 17.00 1.63
CA LEU A 119 -10.07 17.36 1.35
C LEU A 119 -11.03 16.64 2.30
N LEU A 120 -10.78 15.37 2.61
CA LEU A 120 -11.60 14.65 3.59
C LEU A 120 -11.53 15.30 4.97
N ALA A 121 -10.35 15.75 5.40
CA ALA A 121 -10.18 16.47 6.65
C ALA A 121 -10.89 17.83 6.63
N ASP A 122 -10.81 18.56 5.52
CA ASP A 122 -11.45 19.89 5.34
C ASP A 122 -12.99 19.78 5.34
N GLN A 123 -13.56 18.65 4.88
CA GLN A 123 -15.00 18.41 4.77
C GLN A 123 -15.61 17.63 5.94
N THR A 124 -14.82 17.30 6.95
CA THR A 124 -15.28 16.52 8.12
C THR A 124 -14.88 17.20 9.43
N ARG A 125 -15.81 17.30 10.39
CA ARG A 125 -15.52 17.79 11.75
C ARG A 125 -14.58 16.82 12.48
N ASP A 126 -13.79 17.33 13.42
CA ASP A 126 -12.80 16.56 14.19
C ASP A 126 -13.39 15.30 14.85
N VAL A 127 -14.61 15.42 15.40
CA VAL A 127 -15.32 14.31 16.07
C VAL A 127 -15.58 13.12 15.14
N VAL A 128 -15.78 13.34 13.84
CA VAL A 128 -16.11 12.29 12.87
C VAL A 128 -14.98 11.98 11.90
N ARG A 129 -13.92 12.78 11.89
CA ARG A 129 -12.77 12.65 10.96
C ARG A 129 -12.12 11.27 11.04
N THR A 130 -11.90 10.74 12.25
CA THR A 130 -11.35 9.39 12.43
C THR A 130 -12.22 8.32 11.76
N LYS A 131 -13.56 8.44 11.86
CA LYS A 131 -14.50 7.52 11.22
C LYS A 131 -14.45 7.64 9.69
N ALA A 132 -14.31 8.86 9.17
CA ALA A 132 -14.17 9.11 7.73
C ALA A 132 -12.86 8.52 7.17
N MET A 133 -11.73 8.72 7.86
CA MET A 133 -10.45 8.12 7.50
C MET A 133 -10.47 6.59 7.57
N ALA A 134 -11.15 6.03 8.56
CA ALA A 134 -11.34 4.58 8.67
C ALA A 134 -12.14 4.00 7.50
N LEU A 135 -13.12 4.72 6.97
CA LEU A 135 -13.86 4.31 5.78
C LEU A 135 -12.95 4.24 4.54
N VAL A 136 -12.07 5.23 4.36
CA VAL A 136 -11.06 5.22 3.30
C VAL A 136 -10.12 4.02 3.46
N GLY A 137 -9.57 3.81 4.66
CA GLY A 137 -8.70 2.66 4.92
C GLY A 137 -9.38 1.32 4.66
N ALA A 138 -10.64 1.16 5.10
CA ALA A 138 -11.43 -0.04 4.83
C ALA A 138 -11.67 -0.26 3.33
N SER A 139 -11.92 0.82 2.56
CA SER A 139 -12.09 0.71 1.11
C SER A 139 -10.81 0.25 0.42
N ILE A 140 -9.64 0.71 0.85
CA ILE A 140 -8.33 0.27 0.33
C ILE A 140 -8.14 -1.23 0.61
N GLY A 141 -8.35 -1.67 1.85
CA GLY A 141 -8.22 -3.09 2.22
C GLY A 141 -9.18 -4.00 1.45
N LEU A 142 -10.43 -3.55 1.27
CA LEU A 142 -11.42 -4.28 0.47
C LEU A 142 -10.98 -4.40 -1.00
N MET A 143 -10.47 -3.32 -1.60
CA MET A 143 -9.99 -3.35 -2.99
C MET A 143 -8.75 -4.22 -3.14
N PHE A 144 -7.87 -4.25 -2.15
CA PHE A 144 -6.74 -5.18 -2.14
C PHE A 144 -7.23 -6.65 -2.14
N ALA A 145 -8.12 -7.02 -1.22
CA ALA A 145 -8.68 -8.36 -1.16
C ALA A 145 -9.41 -8.75 -2.47
N LEU A 146 -10.21 -7.82 -3.02
CA LEU A 146 -10.91 -8.02 -4.28
C LEU A 146 -9.94 -8.21 -5.45
N SER A 147 -8.86 -7.45 -5.48
CA SER A 147 -7.85 -7.55 -6.54
C SER A 147 -7.14 -8.89 -6.56
N LEU A 148 -6.88 -9.50 -5.41
CA LEU A 148 -6.23 -10.81 -5.32
C LEU A 148 -7.07 -11.93 -5.97
N VAL A 149 -8.39 -11.75 -6.01
CA VAL A 149 -9.32 -12.67 -6.68
C VAL A 149 -9.46 -12.33 -8.16
N LEU A 150 -9.77 -11.05 -8.45
CA LEU A 150 -10.08 -10.62 -9.80
C LEU A 150 -8.86 -10.62 -10.71
N SER A 151 -7.67 -10.33 -10.17
CA SER A 151 -6.45 -10.17 -10.95
C SER A 151 -6.07 -11.44 -11.76
N PRO A 152 -5.89 -12.63 -11.14
CA PRO A 152 -5.56 -13.83 -11.90
C PRO A 152 -6.68 -14.21 -12.90
N PHE A 153 -7.94 -14.05 -12.49
CA PHE A 153 -9.10 -14.33 -13.34
C PHE A 153 -9.13 -13.40 -14.55
N LEU A 154 -9.10 -12.09 -14.36
CA LEU A 154 -9.14 -11.13 -15.46
C LEU A 154 -7.89 -11.23 -16.35
N ALA A 155 -6.71 -11.43 -15.76
CA ALA A 155 -5.48 -11.58 -16.53
C ALA A 155 -5.51 -12.77 -17.49
N SER A 156 -6.24 -13.83 -17.18
CA SER A 156 -6.40 -14.99 -18.07
C SER A 156 -7.18 -14.66 -19.35
N PHE A 157 -8.07 -13.67 -19.33
CA PHE A 157 -8.89 -13.26 -20.47
C PHE A 157 -8.32 -12.05 -21.21
N ILE A 158 -7.90 -11.01 -20.46
CA ILE A 158 -7.51 -9.73 -21.05
C ILE A 158 -6.01 -9.41 -20.92
N GLY A 159 -5.25 -10.28 -20.22
CA GLY A 159 -3.81 -10.11 -20.00
C GLY A 159 -3.46 -8.85 -19.20
N LEU A 160 -2.15 -8.57 -19.09
CA LEU A 160 -1.64 -7.38 -18.38
C LEU A 160 -2.07 -6.09 -19.07
N HIS A 161 -2.08 -6.05 -20.38
CA HIS A 161 -2.56 -4.99 -21.25
C HIS A 161 -4.01 -4.57 -20.91
N GLY A 162 -4.94 -5.53 -20.85
CA GLY A 162 -6.33 -5.24 -20.50
C GLY A 162 -6.49 -4.78 -19.06
N LEU A 163 -5.67 -5.28 -18.11
CA LEU A 163 -5.68 -4.80 -16.73
C LEU A 163 -5.26 -3.32 -16.64
N PHE A 164 -4.25 -2.90 -17.39
CA PHE A 164 -3.87 -1.50 -17.45
C PHE A 164 -4.90 -0.61 -18.15
N ALA A 165 -5.54 -1.10 -19.21
CA ALA A 165 -6.64 -0.41 -19.86
C ALA A 165 -7.82 -0.19 -18.89
N MET A 166 -8.17 -1.23 -18.12
CA MET A 166 -9.19 -1.14 -17.06
C MET A 166 -8.77 -0.17 -15.96
N THR A 167 -7.51 -0.16 -15.55
CA THR A 167 -6.96 0.79 -14.57
C THR A 167 -7.12 2.23 -15.06
N SER A 168 -6.85 2.49 -16.37
CA SER A 168 -7.08 3.80 -16.97
C SER A 168 -8.55 4.20 -16.94
N ALA A 169 -9.46 3.29 -17.28
CA ALA A 169 -10.90 3.53 -17.24
C ALA A 169 -11.39 3.82 -15.81
N LEU A 170 -10.90 3.08 -14.79
CA LEU A 170 -11.22 3.33 -13.39
C LEU A 170 -10.75 4.72 -12.93
N ALA A 171 -9.58 5.18 -13.40
CA ALA A 171 -9.08 6.51 -13.09
C ALA A 171 -9.96 7.62 -13.72
N VAL A 172 -10.42 7.43 -14.95
CA VAL A 172 -11.40 8.33 -15.61
C VAL A 172 -12.71 8.33 -14.83
N GLY A 173 -13.19 7.17 -14.39
CA GLY A 173 -14.33 7.08 -13.46
C GLY A 173 -14.11 7.85 -12.17
N GLY A 174 -12.88 7.79 -11.60
CA GLY A 174 -12.49 8.61 -10.45
C GLY A 174 -12.57 10.11 -10.72
N ILE A 175 -12.16 10.59 -11.91
CA ILE A 175 -12.31 12.00 -12.33
C ILE A 175 -13.79 12.38 -12.35
N ALA A 176 -14.64 11.54 -12.92
CA ALA A 176 -16.09 11.75 -12.94
C ALA A 176 -16.66 11.91 -11.50
N VAL A 177 -16.23 11.05 -10.58
CA VAL A 177 -16.62 11.15 -9.15
C VAL A 177 -16.15 12.47 -8.53
N VAL A 178 -14.91 12.93 -8.81
CA VAL A 178 -14.40 14.23 -8.31
C VAL A 178 -15.25 15.39 -8.79
N ILE A 179 -15.60 15.39 -10.07
CA ILE A 179 -16.31 16.53 -10.69
C ILE A 179 -17.76 16.57 -10.22
N TRP A 180 -18.47 15.45 -10.23
CA TRP A 180 -19.93 15.44 -10.07
C TRP A 180 -20.42 15.02 -8.69
N TRP A 181 -19.67 14.19 -7.96
CA TRP A 181 -20.17 13.66 -6.69
C TRP A 181 -19.51 14.27 -5.47
N VAL A 182 -18.20 14.61 -5.52
CA VAL A 182 -17.51 15.24 -4.39
C VAL A 182 -18.13 16.64 -4.13
N PRO A 183 -18.54 16.96 -2.88
CA PRO A 183 -19.06 18.29 -2.55
C PRO A 183 -18.07 19.42 -2.88
N PRO A 184 -18.54 20.67 -3.05
CA PRO A 184 -17.67 21.84 -3.19
C PRO A 184 -16.64 21.92 -2.07
N GLU A 185 -15.46 22.47 -2.37
CA GLU A 185 -14.45 22.73 -1.36
C GLU A 185 -14.95 23.80 -0.38
N PRO A 186 -14.74 23.65 0.93
CA PRO A 186 -15.01 24.72 1.89
C PRO A 186 -14.08 25.91 1.63
N GLU A 187 -14.54 27.10 1.98
CA GLU A 187 -13.71 28.30 1.93
C GLU A 187 -12.46 28.11 2.79
N LYS A 188 -11.30 28.51 2.25
CA LYS A 188 -10.02 28.32 2.93
C LYS A 188 -9.93 29.21 4.16
N HIS A 189 -9.93 28.63 5.35
CA HIS A 189 -9.45 29.33 6.53
C HIS A 189 -7.91 29.30 6.54
N VAL A 190 -7.30 30.49 6.41
CA VAL A 190 -5.85 30.70 6.21
C VAL A 190 -5.02 30.51 7.50
N ASP A 191 -5.61 30.13 8.62
CA ASP A 191 -4.91 30.11 9.91
C ASP A 191 -4.78 28.74 10.53
N GLN A 192 -3.73 28.00 10.13
CA GLN A 192 -3.03 27.11 11.07
C GLN A 192 -1.55 27.05 10.67
N ALA A 193 -0.65 27.53 11.54
CA ALA A 193 0.78 27.30 11.43
C ALA A 193 1.02 25.78 11.39
N ARG A 194 1.24 25.26 10.19
CA ARG A 194 1.53 23.82 9.98
C ARG A 194 2.91 23.52 10.49
N GLY A 195 3.04 22.56 11.39
CA GLY A 195 4.34 22.02 11.81
C GLY A 195 5.11 21.53 10.58
N GLY A 196 6.37 21.98 10.42
CA GLY A 196 7.18 21.67 9.25
C GLY A 196 7.59 20.19 9.19
N VAL A 197 7.83 19.68 7.97
CA VAL A 197 8.38 18.33 7.71
C VAL A 197 9.66 18.10 8.51
N LEU A 198 10.49 19.14 8.69
CA LEU A 198 11.74 19.04 9.45
C LEU A 198 11.54 18.64 10.92
N SER A 199 10.43 19.05 11.56
CA SER A 199 10.12 18.64 12.93
C SER A 199 9.81 17.13 13.01
N VAL A 200 9.19 16.58 11.98
CA VAL A 200 8.89 15.15 11.85
C VAL A 200 10.18 14.35 11.70
N LEU A 201 11.07 14.79 10.79
CA LEU A 201 12.36 14.13 10.52
C LEU A 201 13.36 14.19 11.69
N ARG A 202 13.07 14.97 12.73
CA ARG A 202 13.86 15.04 13.96
C ARG A 202 13.23 14.27 15.13
N HIS A 203 12.05 13.66 14.93
CA HIS A 203 11.33 12.98 16.00
C HIS A 203 11.64 11.46 16.01
N PRO A 204 12.44 10.93 16.97
CA PRO A 204 12.93 9.55 16.91
C PRO A 204 11.84 8.48 16.84
N ALA A 205 10.72 8.71 17.56
CA ALA A 205 9.62 7.74 17.55
C ALA A 205 8.88 7.70 16.19
N LEU A 206 8.79 8.84 15.47
CA LEU A 206 8.25 8.86 14.11
C LEU A 206 9.21 8.20 13.14
N LEU A 207 10.52 8.48 13.23
CA LEU A 207 11.53 7.84 12.38
C LEU A 207 11.54 6.32 12.50
N ARG A 208 11.28 5.76 13.70
CA ARG A 208 11.13 4.31 13.90
C ARG A 208 9.94 3.74 13.13
N LEU A 209 8.81 4.44 13.15
CA LEU A 209 7.61 4.04 12.40
C LEU A 209 7.81 4.22 10.89
N ASP A 210 8.47 5.29 10.49
CA ASP A 210 8.80 5.61 9.11
C ASP A 210 9.76 4.58 8.51
N PHE A 211 10.79 4.16 9.26
CA PHE A 211 11.63 3.03 8.88
C PHE A 211 10.83 1.74 8.75
N GLY A 212 9.90 1.52 9.67
CA GLY A 212 9.04 0.33 9.67
C GLY A 212 8.14 0.24 8.45
N VAL A 213 7.48 1.34 8.07
CA VAL A 213 6.61 1.33 6.89
C VAL A 213 7.40 1.12 5.60
N PHE A 214 8.59 1.71 5.52
CA PHE A 214 9.51 1.47 4.40
C PHE A 214 9.86 -0.02 4.27
N VAL A 215 10.32 -0.65 5.35
CA VAL A 215 10.71 -2.07 5.36
C VAL A 215 9.52 -2.98 5.06
N LEU A 216 8.37 -2.74 5.68
CA LEU A 216 7.16 -3.54 5.47
C LEU A 216 6.79 -3.61 4.00
N HIS A 217 6.75 -2.46 3.33
CA HIS A 217 6.33 -2.38 1.94
C HIS A 217 7.42 -2.79 0.95
N ALA A 218 8.70 -2.62 1.33
CA ALA A 218 9.81 -3.19 0.57
C ALA A 218 9.74 -4.72 0.56
N VAL A 219 9.55 -5.34 1.72
CA VAL A 219 9.41 -6.79 1.85
C VAL A 219 8.16 -7.29 1.14
N GLN A 220 7.03 -6.60 1.30
CA GLN A 220 5.79 -6.95 0.61
C GLN A 220 5.97 -6.98 -0.91
N LEU A 221 6.51 -5.91 -1.51
CA LEU A 221 6.63 -5.86 -2.97
C LEU A 221 7.70 -6.80 -3.49
N SER A 222 8.82 -6.97 -2.79
CA SER A 222 9.85 -7.94 -3.17
C SER A 222 9.28 -9.37 -3.20
N MET A 223 8.42 -9.72 -2.26
CA MET A 223 7.76 -11.02 -2.23
C MET A 223 6.91 -11.25 -3.50
N TRP A 224 6.19 -10.24 -4.00
CA TRP A 224 5.42 -10.34 -5.24
C TRP A 224 6.27 -10.52 -6.50
N VAL A 225 7.56 -10.22 -6.47
CA VAL A 225 8.50 -10.50 -7.58
C VAL A 225 8.73 -12.01 -7.75
N ALA A 226 8.83 -12.76 -6.66
CA ALA A 226 9.22 -14.18 -6.68
C ALA A 226 8.05 -15.15 -6.45
N LEU A 227 7.12 -14.80 -5.56
CA LEU A 227 6.06 -15.68 -5.06
C LEU A 227 5.15 -16.27 -6.15
N PRO A 228 4.68 -15.50 -7.17
CA PRO A 228 3.82 -16.07 -8.21
C PRO A 228 4.51 -17.18 -9.01
N ALA A 229 5.83 -17.05 -9.27
CA ALA A 229 6.60 -18.09 -9.93
C ALA A 229 6.77 -19.34 -9.06
N MET A 230 6.94 -19.18 -7.74
CA MET A 230 7.01 -20.30 -6.81
C MET A 230 5.68 -21.06 -6.72
N LEU A 231 4.53 -20.38 -6.77
CA LEU A 231 3.22 -21.03 -6.80
C LEU A 231 3.03 -21.86 -8.08
N VAL A 232 3.48 -21.35 -9.23
CA VAL A 232 3.46 -22.12 -10.49
C VAL A 232 4.36 -23.36 -10.37
N GLN A 233 5.56 -23.24 -9.79
CA GLN A 233 6.45 -24.37 -9.55
C GLN A 233 5.87 -25.38 -8.56
N ALA A 234 5.07 -24.92 -7.60
CA ALA A 234 4.32 -25.78 -6.67
C ALA A 234 3.15 -26.55 -7.33
N GLY A 235 2.91 -26.33 -8.63
CA GLY A 235 1.84 -26.99 -9.39
C GLY A 235 0.53 -26.22 -9.45
N LEU A 236 0.47 -24.98 -8.97
CA LEU A 236 -0.75 -24.16 -9.02
C LEU A 236 -0.75 -23.30 -10.30
N ALA A 237 -1.74 -23.52 -11.16
CA ALA A 237 -1.89 -22.73 -12.38
C ALA A 237 -2.14 -21.24 -12.05
N ARG A 238 -1.74 -20.32 -12.94
CA ARG A 238 -1.79 -18.87 -12.70
C ARG A 238 -3.20 -18.36 -12.41
N ASP A 239 -4.17 -18.84 -13.14
CA ASP A 239 -5.60 -18.53 -12.99
C ASP A 239 -6.19 -19.08 -11.69
N GLN A 240 -5.50 -20.02 -11.02
CA GLN A 240 -5.93 -20.65 -9.77
C GLN A 240 -5.25 -20.01 -8.53
N HIS A 241 -4.33 -19.07 -8.67
CA HIS A 241 -3.65 -18.43 -7.53
C HIS A 241 -4.61 -17.80 -6.52
N TRP A 242 -5.79 -17.36 -6.96
CA TRP A 242 -6.84 -16.84 -6.09
C TRP A 242 -7.30 -17.86 -5.03
N GLN A 243 -7.20 -19.16 -5.30
CA GLN A 243 -7.57 -20.24 -4.35
C GLN A 243 -6.70 -20.23 -3.11
N VAL A 244 -5.48 -19.71 -3.22
CA VAL A 244 -4.56 -19.52 -2.09
C VAL A 244 -4.70 -18.11 -1.51
N TYR A 245 -4.72 -17.08 -2.34
CA TYR A 245 -4.73 -15.69 -1.89
C TYR A 245 -6.00 -15.32 -1.13
N LEU A 246 -7.17 -15.67 -1.67
CA LEU A 246 -8.45 -15.27 -1.10
C LEU A 246 -8.69 -15.86 0.29
N PRO A 247 -8.59 -17.19 0.51
CA PRO A 247 -8.76 -17.77 1.84
C PRO A 247 -7.72 -17.21 2.83
N ALA A 248 -6.45 -17.05 2.42
CA ALA A 248 -5.40 -16.53 3.26
C ALA A 248 -5.71 -15.10 3.74
N VAL A 249 -6.14 -14.21 2.83
CA VAL A 249 -6.48 -12.82 3.17
C VAL A 249 -7.74 -12.75 4.03
N LEU A 250 -8.82 -13.44 3.66
CA LEU A 250 -10.07 -13.40 4.42
C LEU A 250 -9.90 -13.95 5.85
N ALA A 251 -9.22 -15.10 5.98
CA ALA A 251 -8.92 -15.67 7.29
C ALA A 251 -8.01 -14.73 8.12
N SER A 252 -7.06 -14.06 7.50
CA SER A 252 -6.17 -13.11 8.20
C SER A 252 -6.90 -11.87 8.71
N PHE A 253 -7.91 -11.35 8.00
CA PHE A 253 -8.75 -10.25 8.52
C PHE A 253 -9.56 -10.69 9.75
N PHE A 254 -10.05 -11.93 9.77
CA PHE A 254 -10.72 -12.48 10.93
C PHE A 254 -9.75 -12.57 12.12
N VAL A 255 -8.55 -13.13 11.91
CA VAL A 255 -7.51 -13.22 12.94
C VAL A 255 -7.12 -11.83 13.44
N MET A 256 -6.90 -10.86 12.55
CA MET A 256 -6.59 -9.48 12.92
C MET A 256 -7.70 -8.89 13.79
N GLY A 257 -8.96 -9.03 13.40
CA GLY A 257 -10.10 -8.52 14.16
C GLY A 257 -10.22 -9.15 15.56
N ALA A 258 -9.97 -10.45 15.65
CA ALA A 258 -10.05 -11.21 16.90
C ALA A 258 -8.84 -10.96 17.85
N THR A 259 -7.70 -10.50 17.32
CA THR A 259 -6.47 -10.33 18.11
C THR A 259 -6.14 -8.87 18.35
N LEU A 260 -6.01 -8.05 17.30
CA LEU A 260 -5.52 -6.67 17.41
C LEU A 260 -6.39 -5.82 18.32
N PHE A 261 -7.69 -5.76 18.05
CA PHE A 261 -8.58 -4.84 18.80
C PHE A 261 -8.75 -5.22 20.28
N PRO A 262 -8.96 -6.51 20.65
CA PRO A 262 -9.03 -6.90 22.06
C PRO A 262 -7.71 -6.67 22.80
N LEU A 263 -6.57 -6.99 22.17
CA LEU A 263 -5.27 -6.83 22.81
C LEU A 263 -4.85 -5.35 22.91
N GLU A 264 -5.19 -4.51 21.93
CA GLU A 264 -5.02 -3.05 22.02
C GLU A 264 -5.78 -2.46 23.21
N LYS A 265 -7.05 -2.86 23.41
CA LYS A 265 -7.86 -2.42 24.56
C LYS A 265 -7.24 -2.83 25.90
N LYS A 266 -6.57 -3.95 25.96
CA LYS A 266 -5.85 -4.45 27.14
C LYS A 266 -4.46 -3.82 27.34
N GLY A 267 -4.02 -2.92 26.43
CA GLY A 267 -2.71 -2.27 26.51
C GLY A 267 -1.55 -3.05 25.90
N TYR A 268 -1.79 -4.16 25.25
CA TYR A 268 -0.74 -5.02 24.65
C TYR A 268 -0.32 -4.61 23.23
N LEU A 269 -0.67 -3.42 22.76
CA LEU A 269 -0.40 -2.98 21.36
C LEU A 269 1.09 -3.13 20.98
N ARG A 270 2.01 -2.75 21.89
CA ARG A 270 3.46 -2.92 21.65
C ARG A 270 3.85 -4.38 21.43
N ALA A 271 3.35 -5.28 22.27
CA ALA A 271 3.66 -6.71 22.16
C ALA A 271 3.11 -7.30 20.85
N VAL A 272 1.88 -6.96 20.48
CA VAL A 272 1.23 -7.36 19.22
C VAL A 272 2.01 -6.85 18.02
N PHE A 273 2.47 -5.60 18.06
CA PHE A 273 3.25 -4.97 17.01
C PHE A 273 4.60 -5.67 16.80
N LEU A 274 5.36 -5.89 17.87
CA LEU A 274 6.65 -6.59 17.81
C LEU A 274 6.49 -8.05 17.37
N PHE A 275 5.44 -8.72 17.86
CA PHE A 275 5.12 -10.09 17.46
C PHE A 275 4.80 -10.16 15.96
N ALA A 276 4.04 -9.21 15.42
CA ALA A 276 3.71 -9.18 13.99
C ALA A 276 4.96 -8.96 13.11
N ILE A 277 5.92 -8.12 13.55
CA ILE A 277 7.21 -7.96 12.84
C ILE A 277 7.99 -9.29 12.86
N ALA A 278 8.12 -9.92 14.03
CA ALA A 278 8.80 -11.22 14.18
C ALA A 278 8.13 -12.31 13.34
N LEU A 279 6.81 -12.30 13.27
CA LEU A 279 6.02 -13.24 12.47
C LEU A 279 6.34 -13.10 10.98
N ILE A 280 6.41 -11.86 10.44
CA ILE A 280 6.79 -11.65 9.04
C ILE A 280 8.27 -12.04 8.80
N ALA A 281 9.18 -11.78 9.74
CA ALA A 281 10.55 -12.25 9.64
C ALA A 281 10.62 -13.79 9.51
N LEU A 282 9.85 -14.51 10.33
CA LEU A 282 9.73 -15.95 10.27
C LEU A 282 9.12 -16.43 8.93
N VAL A 283 8.14 -15.73 8.41
CA VAL A 283 7.55 -15.98 7.08
C VAL A 283 8.61 -15.86 5.98
N GLN A 284 9.43 -14.79 5.99
CA GLN A 284 10.48 -14.62 4.99
C GLN A 284 11.54 -15.73 5.09
N LEU A 285 11.89 -16.15 6.30
CA LEU A 285 12.78 -17.29 6.53
C LEU A 285 12.17 -18.61 6.04
N ALA A 286 10.87 -18.82 6.25
CA ALA A 286 10.16 -19.98 5.72
C ALA A 286 10.14 -19.98 4.18
N LEU A 287 9.89 -18.82 3.54
CA LEU A 287 9.95 -18.68 2.08
C LEU A 287 11.37 -18.93 1.54
N TRP A 288 12.40 -18.48 2.27
CA TRP A 288 13.79 -18.82 1.94
C TRP A 288 14.02 -20.34 1.93
N ALA A 289 13.55 -21.06 2.95
CA ALA A 289 13.65 -22.51 3.01
C ALA A 289 12.85 -23.20 1.89
N LEU A 290 11.64 -22.74 1.62
CA LEU A 290 10.78 -23.26 0.54
C LEU A 290 11.37 -23.00 -0.85
N ALA A 291 12.12 -21.92 -1.03
CA ALA A 291 12.80 -21.61 -2.29
C ALA A 291 13.97 -22.56 -2.61
N HIS A 292 14.41 -23.40 -1.65
CA HIS A 292 15.42 -24.45 -1.85
C HIS A 292 14.80 -25.79 -2.27
N THR A 293 13.48 -25.91 -2.18
CA THR A 293 12.77 -27.18 -2.41
C THR A 293 11.60 -26.94 -3.37
N VAL A 294 11.18 -27.97 -4.07
CA VAL A 294 9.88 -27.93 -4.78
C VAL A 294 8.78 -28.13 -3.75
N ALA A 295 8.40 -27.04 -3.11
CA ALA A 295 7.34 -27.07 -2.10
C ALA A 295 5.98 -27.26 -2.77
N GLY A 296 5.10 -28.01 -2.15
CA GLY A 296 3.71 -28.13 -2.58
C GLY A 296 2.89 -26.85 -2.28
N VAL A 297 1.67 -26.78 -2.80
CA VAL A 297 0.77 -25.64 -2.65
C VAL A 297 0.41 -25.36 -1.18
N TRP A 298 0.21 -26.39 -0.37
CA TRP A 298 -0.24 -26.24 1.04
C TRP A 298 0.76 -25.51 1.95
N PRO A 299 2.06 -25.84 1.95
CA PRO A 299 3.06 -25.03 2.68
C PRO A 299 3.07 -23.57 2.24
N MET A 300 2.95 -23.30 0.93
CA MET A 300 2.88 -21.93 0.40
C MET A 300 1.62 -21.19 0.89
N ALA A 301 0.47 -21.86 0.88
CA ALA A 301 -0.79 -21.30 1.36
C ALA A 301 -0.72 -20.94 2.86
N LEU A 302 -0.13 -21.83 3.68
CA LEU A 302 0.06 -21.59 5.11
C LEU A 302 0.99 -20.37 5.36
N VAL A 303 2.10 -20.31 4.66
CA VAL A 303 3.06 -19.20 4.80
C VAL A 303 2.43 -17.88 4.38
N LEU A 304 1.64 -17.86 3.31
CA LEU A 304 0.89 -16.69 2.88
C LEU A 304 -0.20 -16.27 3.87
N PHE A 305 -0.93 -17.20 4.44
CA PHE A 305 -1.90 -16.90 5.49
C PHE A 305 -1.23 -16.22 6.69
N VAL A 306 -0.11 -16.79 7.16
CA VAL A 306 0.67 -16.23 8.28
C VAL A 306 1.23 -14.85 7.92
N PHE A 307 1.71 -14.66 6.67
CA PHE A 307 2.13 -13.35 6.17
C PHE A 307 1.02 -12.32 6.29
N PHE A 308 -0.17 -12.62 5.77
CA PHE A 308 -1.28 -11.67 5.80
C PHE A 308 -1.78 -11.39 7.23
N CYS A 309 -1.68 -12.35 8.17
CA CYS A 309 -1.96 -12.10 9.59
C CYS A 309 -1.03 -11.02 10.15
N GLY A 310 0.28 -11.15 9.97
CA GLY A 310 1.25 -10.15 10.43
C GLY A 310 1.11 -8.81 9.68
N PHE A 311 0.97 -8.88 8.36
CA PHE A 311 0.88 -7.71 7.50
C PHE A 311 -0.35 -6.84 7.82
N ASN A 312 -1.54 -7.43 7.93
CA ASN A 312 -2.76 -6.70 8.22
C ASN A 312 -2.74 -6.04 9.61
N VAL A 313 -2.15 -6.70 10.60
CA VAL A 313 -1.94 -6.12 11.93
C VAL A 313 -1.03 -4.89 11.87
N LEU A 314 0.08 -4.96 11.15
CA LEU A 314 1.03 -3.85 11.01
C LEU A 314 0.42 -2.72 10.17
N GLU A 315 -0.22 -3.04 9.05
CA GLU A 315 -0.87 -2.06 8.18
C GLU A 315 -2.00 -1.29 8.89
N ALA A 316 -2.74 -1.94 9.78
CA ALA A 316 -3.77 -1.28 10.58
C ALA A 316 -3.19 -0.45 11.75
N SER A 317 -2.10 -0.89 12.36
CA SER A 317 -1.55 -0.29 13.59
C SER A 317 -0.55 0.84 13.31
N GLN A 318 0.31 0.74 12.29
CA GLN A 318 1.36 1.73 12.01
C GLN A 318 0.83 3.16 11.75
N PRO A 319 -0.14 3.39 10.84
CA PRO A 319 -0.63 4.75 10.59
C PRO A 319 -1.32 5.33 11.82
N SER A 320 -2.00 4.47 12.60
CA SER A 320 -2.61 4.86 13.87
C SER A 320 -1.57 5.31 14.89
N LEU A 321 -0.45 4.56 15.02
CA LEU A 321 0.66 4.92 15.90
C LEU A 321 1.34 6.21 15.43
N ALA A 322 1.63 6.36 14.13
CA ALA A 322 2.23 7.58 13.58
C ALA A 322 1.36 8.81 13.88
N SER A 323 0.04 8.69 13.69
CA SER A 323 -0.91 9.78 14.01
C SER A 323 -0.99 10.12 15.50
N ARG A 324 -0.79 9.14 16.40
CA ARG A 324 -0.83 9.36 17.87
C ARG A 324 0.47 9.97 18.39
N VAL A 325 1.60 9.55 17.85
CA VAL A 325 2.94 10.02 18.25
C VAL A 325 3.21 11.42 17.72
N ALA A 326 2.67 11.77 16.56
CA ALA A 326 2.85 13.07 15.94
C ALA A 326 2.21 14.19 16.77
N PRO A 327 2.93 15.32 17.03
CA PRO A 327 2.33 16.52 17.61
C PRO A 327 1.12 16.99 16.77
N ALA A 328 0.09 17.53 17.41
CA ALA A 328 -1.15 17.91 16.72
C ALA A 328 -0.91 18.84 15.52
N ALA A 329 -0.01 19.82 15.66
CA ALA A 329 0.34 20.77 14.60
C ALA A 329 1.08 20.15 13.39
N SER A 330 1.78 19.02 13.58
CA SER A 330 2.59 18.36 12.54
C SER A 330 2.03 17.00 12.10
N ARG A 331 0.84 16.61 12.55
CA ARG A 331 0.23 15.30 12.25
C ARG A 331 0.07 15.05 10.74
N GLY A 332 -0.34 16.06 9.98
CA GLY A 332 -0.44 15.99 8.52
C GLY A 332 0.92 15.76 7.84
N ALA A 333 1.95 16.48 8.31
CA ALA A 333 3.32 16.31 7.82
C ALA A 333 3.86 14.90 8.16
N ALA A 334 3.59 14.39 9.37
CA ALA A 334 4.00 13.05 9.78
C ALA A 334 3.39 11.96 8.90
N LEU A 335 2.08 12.02 8.64
CA LEU A 335 1.43 11.08 7.72
C LEU A 335 1.89 11.25 6.27
N GLY A 336 2.26 12.47 5.86
CA GLY A 336 2.86 12.74 4.56
C GLY A 336 4.22 12.04 4.40
N VAL A 337 5.11 12.17 5.38
CA VAL A 337 6.42 11.49 5.41
C VAL A 337 6.22 9.97 5.43
N TYR A 338 5.31 9.49 6.29
CA TYR A 338 4.94 8.07 6.37
C TYR A 338 4.53 7.50 5.00
N ASN A 339 3.60 8.16 4.29
CA ASN A 339 3.14 7.73 2.97
C ASN A 339 4.23 7.83 1.90
N THR A 340 5.13 8.81 2.00
CA THR A 340 6.30 8.94 1.13
C THR A 340 7.23 7.73 1.32
N LEU A 341 7.56 7.38 2.57
CA LEU A 341 8.44 6.24 2.86
C LEU A 341 7.77 4.89 2.54
N GLN A 342 6.45 4.77 2.70
CA GLN A 342 5.68 3.64 2.18
C GLN A 342 5.91 3.46 0.67
N SER A 343 5.78 4.55 -0.09
CA SER A 343 5.95 4.54 -1.54
C SER A 343 7.39 4.23 -1.96
N LEU A 344 8.37 4.78 -1.25
CA LEU A 344 9.79 4.46 -1.46
C LEU A 344 10.12 3.01 -1.08
N GLY A 345 9.43 2.45 -0.09
CA GLY A 345 9.50 1.03 0.26
C GLY A 345 9.06 0.15 -0.92
N PHE A 346 7.93 0.46 -1.56
CA PHE A 346 7.51 -0.23 -2.78
C PHE A 346 8.57 -0.16 -3.88
N PHE A 347 9.17 1.01 -4.10
CA PHE A 347 10.24 1.13 -5.09
C PHE A 347 11.44 0.23 -4.75
N ALA A 348 11.93 0.33 -3.52
CA ALA A 348 13.07 -0.46 -3.06
C ALA A 348 12.79 -1.97 -3.17
N GLY A 349 11.60 -2.42 -2.76
CA GLY A 349 11.18 -3.81 -2.85
C GLY A 349 11.14 -4.33 -4.28
N GLY A 350 10.62 -3.56 -5.22
CA GLY A 350 10.62 -3.92 -6.63
C GLY A 350 12.01 -3.93 -7.25
N ALA A 351 12.73 -2.82 -7.15
CA ALA A 351 14.03 -2.64 -7.80
C ALA A 351 15.11 -3.56 -7.21
N VAL A 352 15.26 -3.55 -5.88
CA VAL A 352 16.25 -4.40 -5.19
C VAL A 352 15.82 -5.85 -5.23
N GLY A 353 14.53 -6.14 -5.03
CA GLY A 353 14.00 -7.50 -5.10
C GLY A 353 14.21 -8.13 -6.48
N GLY A 354 13.90 -7.41 -7.55
CA GLY A 354 14.15 -7.87 -8.92
C GLY A 354 15.63 -8.08 -9.21
N TRP A 355 16.49 -7.16 -8.74
CA TRP A 355 17.94 -7.29 -8.88
C TRP A 355 18.49 -8.51 -8.13
N LEU A 356 18.03 -8.76 -6.89
CA LEU A 356 18.43 -9.94 -6.11
C LEU A 356 17.99 -11.24 -6.79
N VAL A 357 16.76 -11.30 -7.29
CA VAL A 357 16.28 -12.49 -8.03
C VAL A 357 17.13 -12.74 -9.27
N LYS A 358 17.50 -11.69 -10.02
CA LYS A 358 18.35 -11.81 -11.21
C LYS A 358 19.76 -12.28 -10.86
N SER A 359 20.38 -11.72 -9.83
CA SER A 359 21.80 -11.92 -9.51
C SER A 359 22.07 -13.16 -8.68
N ALA A 360 21.17 -13.52 -7.76
CA ALA A 360 21.38 -14.55 -6.75
C ALA A 360 20.13 -15.41 -6.43
N GLY A 361 19.06 -15.25 -7.22
CA GLY A 361 17.85 -16.06 -7.11
C GLY A 361 16.88 -15.63 -5.99
N ALA A 362 15.73 -16.29 -5.93
CA ALA A 362 14.68 -15.99 -4.95
C ALA A 362 15.15 -16.19 -3.50
N GLN A 363 16.09 -17.09 -3.27
CA GLN A 363 16.68 -17.36 -1.95
C GLN A 363 17.35 -16.13 -1.37
N ALA A 364 18.18 -15.42 -2.18
CA ALA A 364 18.85 -14.20 -1.75
C ALA A 364 17.84 -13.09 -1.41
N LEU A 365 16.76 -12.99 -2.17
CA LEU A 365 15.67 -12.05 -1.91
C LEU A 365 15.02 -12.32 -0.54
N PHE A 366 14.63 -13.56 -0.26
CA PHE A 366 13.95 -13.88 1.01
C PHE A 366 14.90 -13.81 2.21
N LEU A 367 16.18 -14.14 2.05
CA LEU A 367 17.19 -13.94 3.10
C LEU A 367 17.38 -12.43 3.39
N ALA A 368 17.53 -11.60 2.36
CA ALA A 368 17.62 -10.14 2.53
C ALA A 368 16.37 -9.56 3.19
N SER A 369 15.19 -10.04 2.79
CA SER A 369 13.91 -9.65 3.41
C SER A 369 13.85 -10.07 4.89
N THR A 370 14.31 -11.25 5.23
CA THR A 370 14.43 -11.70 6.64
C THR A 370 15.33 -10.77 7.44
N LEU A 371 16.52 -10.45 6.91
CA LEU A 371 17.46 -9.54 7.58
C LEU A 371 16.89 -8.14 7.76
N ALA A 372 16.17 -7.62 6.75
CA ALA A 372 15.49 -6.33 6.84
C ALA A 372 14.40 -6.32 7.93
N MET A 373 13.61 -7.40 8.04
CA MET A 373 12.61 -7.54 9.09
C MET A 373 13.23 -7.66 10.49
N LEU A 374 14.36 -8.37 10.63
CA LEU A 374 15.08 -8.46 11.89
C LEU A 374 15.71 -7.12 12.29
N ALA A 375 16.26 -6.36 11.33
CA ALA A 375 16.74 -5.00 11.56
C ALA A 375 15.59 -4.09 12.03
N TRP A 376 14.41 -4.19 11.39
CA TRP A 376 13.24 -3.45 11.86
C TRP A 376 12.81 -3.88 13.27
N LEU A 377 12.79 -5.17 13.57
CA LEU A 377 12.46 -5.67 14.91
C LEU A 377 13.41 -5.07 15.97
N GLY A 378 14.71 -4.98 15.66
CA GLY A 378 15.70 -4.35 16.53
C GLY A 378 15.43 -2.86 16.75
N VAL A 379 15.11 -2.10 15.68
CA VAL A 379 14.75 -0.68 15.76
C VAL A 379 13.44 -0.48 16.53
N ALA A 380 12.45 -1.34 16.31
CA ALA A 380 11.14 -1.27 16.95
C ALA A 380 11.17 -1.70 18.43
N TRP A 381 12.17 -2.49 18.84
CA TRP A 381 12.26 -2.98 20.21
C TRP A 381 12.28 -1.87 21.26
N GLY A 382 12.94 -0.74 20.94
CA GLY A 382 13.01 0.43 21.79
C GLY A 382 11.78 1.36 21.71
N MET A 383 10.64 0.92 21.13
CA MET A 383 9.43 1.74 21.10
C MET A 383 8.74 1.76 22.48
N ASP A 384 8.24 2.93 22.87
CA ASP A 384 7.41 3.05 24.06
C ASP A 384 6.03 2.40 23.83
N ALA A 385 5.45 1.85 24.90
CA ALA A 385 4.07 1.38 24.86
C ALA A 385 3.15 2.59 24.70
N PRO A 386 2.34 2.70 23.62
CA PRO A 386 1.40 3.79 23.50
C PRO A 386 0.39 3.73 24.64
N ALA A 387 0.05 4.90 25.22
CA ALA A 387 -0.95 4.97 26.28
C ALA A 387 -2.26 4.28 25.84
N PRO A 388 -2.90 3.48 26.69
CA PRO A 388 -4.21 2.90 26.41
C PRO A 388 -5.18 4.02 26.01
N LYS A 389 -6.06 3.77 25.04
CA LYS A 389 -7.19 4.66 24.80
C LYS A 389 -8.02 4.66 26.09
N THR A 390 -7.86 5.67 26.94
CA THR A 390 -8.76 5.89 28.07
C THR A 390 -10.15 6.00 27.49
N GLY A 391 -10.98 4.99 27.76
CA GLY A 391 -12.38 5.01 27.43
C GLY A 391 -12.97 6.30 27.97
N LEU A 392 -13.77 6.99 27.17
CA LEU A 392 -14.74 7.97 27.66
C LEU A 392 -15.35 7.38 28.92
N LYS A 393 -15.05 7.99 30.09
CA LYS A 393 -15.81 7.74 31.31
C LYS A 393 -17.27 7.96 30.91
N ALA A 394 -18.07 6.90 30.97
CA ALA A 394 -19.50 7.02 30.95
C ALA A 394 -19.87 7.96 32.09
N GLY A 395 -20.29 9.18 31.75
CA GLY A 395 -21.02 10.08 32.58
C GLY A 395 -22.47 10.02 32.18
#